data_0f906f5f700e58b72e249a29061e2122
#
_entry.id   0f906f5f700e58b72e249a29061e2122
#
_cell.length_a   1.000
_cell.length_b   1.000
_cell.length_c   1.000
_cell.angle_alpha   90.00
_cell.angle_beta   90.00
_cell.angle_gamma   90.00
#
_symmetry.space_group_name_H-M   'P 1'
#
loop_
_entity.id
_entity.type
_entity.pdbx_description
1 polymer ?
#
loop_
_entity_poly.entity_id
_entity_poly.type
_entity_poly.pdbx_seq_one_letter_code
_entity_poly.pdbx_strand_id
1 'polypeptide(L)'
;MDLPGVGASQGKVADTIPGMAAQTIEIIKALGYNKVNLLGLSMGGMIAQEIVRLDGSLVNRLILAGTGPRGGVEMDKVTGKTFRFMFKGALHRVDPKRYIFYNHDKQGGVEARKVLDRMGMRKKEDSDKEMNVPGFLTQLKAIKRWGKDAQDSLAFITQPTLIVNGDNDLQVPTANSYEMHEKIAGSKLIIYPNAGHGSIFQYAEEFSKELL
;
A
#
# COMPACT_ATOMS: atom_id res chain seq x y z
N MET A 1 -1.18 -9.54 -6.64
CA MET A 1 -1.28 -9.36 -8.12
C MET A 1 -0.31 -8.27 -8.51
N ASP A 2 0.51 -8.53 -9.53
CA ASP A 2 1.41 -7.51 -10.09
C ASP A 2 0.65 -6.63 -11.06
N LEU A 3 0.85 -5.32 -10.96
CA LEU A 3 0.30 -4.36 -11.92
C LEU A 3 0.98 -4.54 -13.29
N PRO A 4 0.32 -4.17 -14.42
CA PRO A 4 0.96 -4.19 -15.72
C PRO A 4 2.32 -3.49 -15.74
N GLY A 5 3.34 -4.15 -16.27
CA GLY A 5 4.72 -3.64 -16.31
C GLY A 5 5.51 -3.76 -15.00
N VAL A 6 4.99 -4.49 -14.00
CA VAL A 6 5.64 -4.76 -12.72
C VAL A 6 5.77 -6.27 -12.52
N GLY A 7 6.86 -6.74 -11.92
CA GLY A 7 7.09 -8.14 -11.61
C GLY A 7 6.97 -9.06 -12.82
N ALA A 8 6.13 -10.08 -12.71
CA ALA A 8 5.85 -11.03 -13.81
C ALA A 8 4.85 -10.50 -14.86
N SER A 9 4.11 -9.42 -14.54
CA SER A 9 3.09 -8.89 -15.45
C SER A 9 3.70 -8.15 -16.63
N GLN A 10 3.19 -8.46 -17.82
CA GLN A 10 3.52 -7.74 -19.05
C GLN A 10 2.72 -6.43 -19.14
N GLY A 11 3.08 -5.58 -20.10
CA GLY A 11 2.38 -4.33 -20.34
C GLY A 11 3.11 -3.10 -19.85
N LYS A 12 2.36 -2.02 -19.65
CA LYS A 12 2.90 -0.71 -19.27
C LYS A 12 2.23 -0.21 -18.00
N VAL A 13 3.02 0.29 -17.08
CA VAL A 13 2.52 0.93 -15.84
C VAL A 13 1.69 2.17 -16.21
N ALA A 14 0.46 2.25 -15.72
CA ALA A 14 -0.32 3.48 -15.83
C ALA A 14 0.32 4.60 -14.99
N ASP A 15 0.21 5.83 -15.45
CA ASP A 15 0.86 7.01 -14.84
C ASP A 15 0.00 7.73 -13.80
N THR A 16 -1.18 7.19 -13.49
CA THR A 16 -2.11 7.71 -12.48
C THR A 16 -2.70 6.57 -11.63
N ILE A 17 -3.07 6.88 -10.39
CA ILE A 17 -3.75 5.90 -9.51
C ILE A 17 -5.09 5.45 -10.11
N PRO A 18 -5.97 6.34 -10.65
CA PRO A 18 -7.18 5.89 -11.35
C PRO A 18 -6.89 5.00 -12.57
N GLY A 19 -5.83 5.26 -13.32
CA GLY A 19 -5.43 4.40 -14.44
C GLY A 19 -4.99 3.01 -14.00
N MET A 20 -4.24 2.91 -12.89
CA MET A 20 -3.88 1.62 -12.29
C MET A 20 -5.12 0.88 -11.77
N ALA A 21 -6.08 1.59 -11.20
CA ALA A 21 -7.35 1.01 -10.75
C ALA A 21 -8.16 0.44 -11.92
N ALA A 22 -8.29 1.17 -13.02
CA ALA A 22 -8.97 0.69 -14.25
C ALA A 22 -8.32 -0.59 -14.78
N GLN A 23 -6.99 -0.63 -14.92
CA GLN A 23 -6.26 -1.84 -15.31
C GLN A 23 -6.50 -3.01 -14.35
N THR A 24 -6.58 -2.75 -13.04
CA THR A 24 -6.85 -3.77 -12.02
C THR A 24 -8.27 -4.34 -12.18
N ILE A 25 -9.27 -3.49 -12.42
CA ILE A 25 -10.65 -3.90 -12.67
C ILE A 25 -10.72 -4.82 -13.90
N GLU A 26 -10.05 -4.45 -15.00
CA GLU A 26 -10.00 -5.27 -16.21
C GLU A 26 -9.42 -6.65 -15.95
N ILE A 27 -8.32 -6.73 -15.19
CA ILE A 27 -7.70 -8.01 -14.82
C ILE A 27 -8.63 -8.85 -13.95
N ILE A 28 -9.29 -8.28 -12.93
CA ILE A 28 -10.24 -9.00 -12.07
C ILE A 28 -11.37 -9.59 -12.91
N LYS A 29 -11.94 -8.79 -13.85
CA LYS A 29 -13.02 -9.23 -14.74
C LYS A 29 -12.55 -10.29 -15.74
N ALA A 30 -11.34 -10.16 -16.29
CA ALA A 30 -10.74 -11.14 -17.19
C ALA A 30 -10.49 -12.50 -16.51
N LEU A 31 -10.25 -12.50 -15.19
CA LEU A 31 -10.16 -13.72 -14.38
C LEU A 31 -11.52 -14.33 -14.03
N GLY A 32 -12.63 -13.74 -14.48
CA GLY A 32 -13.98 -14.24 -14.27
C GLY A 32 -14.59 -13.88 -12.91
N TYR A 33 -13.97 -12.99 -12.14
CA TYR A 33 -14.53 -12.57 -10.83
C TYR A 33 -15.49 -11.42 -11.00
N ASN A 34 -16.70 -11.60 -10.48
CA ASN A 34 -17.75 -10.56 -10.43
C ASN A 34 -17.75 -9.81 -9.08
N LYS A 35 -17.11 -10.36 -8.04
CA LYS A 35 -17.03 -9.76 -6.72
C LYS A 35 -15.79 -10.28 -5.98
N VAL A 36 -15.01 -9.37 -5.37
CA VAL A 36 -13.75 -9.70 -4.68
C VAL A 36 -13.65 -8.99 -3.33
N ASN A 37 -12.85 -9.54 -2.44
CA ASN A 37 -12.34 -8.81 -1.29
C ASN A 37 -10.99 -8.18 -1.68
N LEU A 38 -10.82 -6.87 -1.43
CA LEU A 38 -9.61 -6.15 -1.76
C LEU A 38 -8.80 -5.83 -0.50
N LEU A 39 -7.51 -6.17 -0.54
CA LEU A 39 -6.52 -5.66 0.40
C LEU A 39 -5.52 -4.78 -0.35
N GLY A 40 -5.41 -3.54 0.05
CA GLY A 40 -4.45 -2.59 -0.50
C GLY A 40 -3.48 -2.08 0.56
N LEU A 41 -2.18 -2.38 0.39
CA LEU A 41 -1.10 -1.81 1.20
C LEU A 41 -0.52 -0.59 0.49
N SER A 42 -0.35 0.53 1.19
CA SER A 42 0.31 1.73 0.68
C SER A 42 -0.35 2.22 -0.63
N MET A 43 0.38 2.29 -1.74
CA MET A 43 -0.15 2.61 -3.07
C MET A 43 -1.30 1.67 -3.47
N GLY A 44 -1.25 0.39 -3.07
CA GLY A 44 -2.34 -0.55 -3.30
C GLY A 44 -3.65 -0.11 -2.65
N GLY A 45 -3.60 0.57 -1.50
CA GLY A 45 -4.76 1.15 -0.84
C GLY A 45 -5.33 2.37 -1.58
N MET A 46 -4.47 3.19 -2.21
CA MET A 46 -4.92 4.28 -3.08
C MET A 46 -5.64 3.72 -4.31
N ILE A 47 -5.09 2.67 -4.93
CA ILE A 47 -5.69 1.97 -6.06
C ILE A 47 -7.03 1.34 -5.66
N ALA A 48 -7.10 0.70 -4.49
CA ALA A 48 -8.32 0.06 -4.00
C ALA A 48 -9.46 1.09 -3.76
N GLN A 49 -9.16 2.28 -3.27
CA GLN A 49 -10.12 3.38 -3.16
C GLN A 49 -10.67 3.78 -4.55
N GLU A 50 -9.80 3.90 -5.57
CA GLU A 50 -10.25 4.22 -6.93
C GLU A 50 -11.00 3.06 -7.59
N ILE A 51 -10.69 1.79 -7.29
CA ILE A 51 -11.50 0.65 -7.75
C ILE A 51 -12.94 0.78 -7.21
N VAL A 52 -13.10 1.09 -5.92
CA VAL A 52 -14.43 1.31 -5.33
C VAL A 52 -15.15 2.48 -6.00
N ARG A 53 -14.43 3.56 -6.33
CA ARG A 53 -15.01 4.71 -7.02
C ARG A 53 -15.48 4.38 -8.43
N LEU A 54 -14.68 3.62 -9.20
CA LEU A 54 -14.96 3.27 -10.58
C LEU A 54 -15.98 2.15 -10.74
N ASP A 55 -15.91 1.14 -9.86
CA ASP A 55 -16.79 -0.03 -9.88
C ASP A 55 -16.95 -0.60 -8.46
N GLY A 56 -17.68 0.13 -7.60
CA GLY A 56 -17.92 -0.28 -6.21
C GLY A 56 -18.66 -1.61 -6.09
N SER A 57 -19.43 -2.01 -7.10
CA SER A 57 -20.16 -3.29 -7.09
C SER A 57 -19.22 -4.50 -7.14
N LEU A 58 -18.02 -4.32 -7.68
CA LEU A 58 -16.96 -5.34 -7.75
C LEU A 58 -16.37 -5.68 -6.38
N VAL A 59 -16.47 -4.77 -5.40
CA VAL A 59 -15.81 -4.91 -4.09
C VAL A 59 -16.78 -5.35 -3.02
N ASN A 60 -16.52 -6.50 -2.40
CA ASN A 60 -17.31 -7.04 -1.30
C ASN A 60 -16.85 -6.49 0.06
N ARG A 61 -15.56 -6.56 0.34
CA ARG A 61 -14.92 -6.02 1.55
C ARG A 61 -13.62 -5.31 1.16
N LEU A 62 -13.30 -4.26 1.89
CA LEU A 62 -12.13 -3.43 1.64
C LEU A 62 -11.19 -3.43 2.84
N ILE A 63 -9.90 -3.61 2.60
CA ILE A 63 -8.86 -3.50 3.61
C ILE A 63 -7.84 -2.47 3.13
N LEU A 64 -7.68 -1.40 3.90
CA LEU A 64 -6.78 -0.29 3.64
C LEU A 64 -5.66 -0.31 4.68
N ALA A 65 -4.46 -0.77 4.28
CA ALA A 65 -3.31 -0.91 5.17
C ALA A 65 -2.23 0.11 4.82
N GLY A 66 -1.72 0.87 5.82
CA GLY A 66 -0.62 1.81 5.64
C GLY A 66 -0.81 2.76 4.46
N THR A 67 -2.00 3.29 4.28
CA THR A 67 -2.37 4.13 3.13
C THR A 67 -3.06 5.41 3.58
N GLY A 68 -3.35 6.28 2.63
CA GLY A 68 -4.07 7.53 2.89
C GLY A 68 -5.07 7.86 1.80
N PRO A 69 -5.97 8.82 2.03
CA PRO A 69 -6.93 9.30 1.06
C PRO A 69 -6.24 10.20 0.02
N ARG A 70 -6.94 10.49 -1.06
CA ARG A 70 -6.53 11.52 -2.02
C ARG A 70 -6.42 12.88 -1.30
N GLY A 71 -5.29 13.58 -1.51
CA GLY A 71 -5.04 14.86 -0.86
C GLY A 71 -4.89 14.79 0.66
N GLY A 72 -4.69 13.60 1.24
CA GLY A 72 -4.52 13.41 2.69
C GLY A 72 -3.21 14.00 3.23
N VAL A 73 -3.06 13.93 4.54
CA VAL A 73 -1.94 14.54 5.29
C VAL A 73 -0.59 14.03 4.79
N GLU A 74 0.24 14.92 4.26
CA GLU A 74 1.59 14.63 3.72
C GLU A 74 1.66 13.56 2.63
N MET A 75 0.56 13.24 1.98
CA MET A 75 0.55 12.26 0.88
C MET A 75 1.41 12.72 -0.31
N ASP A 76 1.52 14.01 -0.56
CA ASP A 76 2.40 14.61 -1.57
C ASP A 76 3.90 14.46 -1.24
N LYS A 77 4.25 14.22 0.05
CA LYS A 77 5.62 14.04 0.53
C LYS A 77 6.10 12.57 0.49
N VAL A 78 5.21 11.59 0.29
CA VAL A 78 5.52 10.15 0.29
C VAL A 78 6.67 9.83 -0.67
N THR A 79 6.66 10.37 -1.88
CA THR A 79 7.73 10.20 -2.87
C THR A 79 9.09 10.67 -2.35
N GLY A 80 9.14 11.85 -1.73
CA GLY A 80 10.37 12.40 -1.14
C GLY A 80 10.88 11.56 0.04
N LYS A 81 9.98 11.08 0.89
CA LYS A 81 10.31 10.16 1.98
C LYS A 81 10.90 8.85 1.43
N THR A 82 10.31 8.29 0.36
CA THR A 82 10.82 7.08 -0.30
C THR A 82 12.28 7.25 -0.75
N PHE A 83 12.61 8.33 -1.47
CA PHE A 83 13.98 8.58 -1.89
C PHE A 83 14.93 8.77 -0.71
N ARG A 84 14.51 9.48 0.32
CA ARG A 84 15.31 9.66 1.55
C ARG A 84 15.61 8.32 2.22
N PHE A 85 14.65 7.40 2.30
CA PHE A 85 14.84 6.10 2.91
C PHE A 85 15.67 5.16 2.02
N MET A 86 15.51 5.25 0.69
CA MET A 86 16.40 4.55 -0.25
C MET A 86 17.85 4.99 -0.10
N PHE A 87 18.08 6.30 -0.03
CA PHE A 87 19.42 6.85 0.21
C PHE A 87 20.00 6.40 1.55
N LYS A 88 19.19 6.41 2.62
CA LYS A 88 19.58 5.90 3.93
C LYS A 88 19.95 4.42 3.87
N GLY A 89 19.17 3.59 3.17
CA GLY A 89 19.49 2.18 2.95
C GLY A 89 20.83 1.98 2.25
N ALA A 90 21.07 2.73 1.18
CA ALA A 90 22.33 2.69 0.43
C ALA A 90 23.53 3.10 1.32
N LEU A 91 23.39 4.17 2.10
CA LEU A 91 24.45 4.66 3.01
C LEU A 91 24.82 3.61 4.06
N HIS A 92 23.84 2.90 4.61
CA HIS A 92 24.05 1.86 5.62
C HIS A 92 24.25 0.46 5.02
N ARG A 93 24.25 0.31 3.69
CA ARG A 93 24.40 -0.96 2.96
C ARG A 93 23.37 -2.02 3.40
N VAL A 94 22.14 -1.57 3.60
CA VAL A 94 20.99 -2.45 3.93
C VAL A 94 19.87 -2.25 2.93
N ASP A 95 18.99 -3.26 2.80
CA ASP A 95 17.81 -3.15 1.93
C ASP A 95 16.98 -1.92 2.34
N PRO A 96 16.66 -1.01 1.40
CA PRO A 96 15.86 0.18 1.69
C PRO A 96 14.51 -0.11 2.35
N LYS A 97 13.93 -1.30 2.12
CA LYS A 97 12.69 -1.74 2.77
C LYS A 97 12.78 -1.69 4.29
N ARG A 98 13.99 -1.86 4.86
CA ARG A 98 14.26 -1.68 6.29
C ARG A 98 13.79 -0.32 6.81
N TYR A 99 13.98 0.74 6.04
CA TYR A 99 13.66 2.11 6.44
C TYR A 99 12.29 2.59 5.92
N ILE A 100 11.79 1.97 4.85
CA ILE A 100 10.46 2.30 4.30
C ILE A 100 9.36 1.70 5.16
N PHE A 101 9.51 0.43 5.58
CA PHE A 101 8.42 -0.33 6.18
C PHE A 101 8.48 -0.45 7.71
N TYR A 102 9.64 -0.22 8.32
CA TYR A 102 9.86 -0.48 9.74
C TYR A 102 10.38 0.74 10.49
N ASN A 103 10.16 0.76 11.80
CA ASN A 103 10.69 1.79 12.69
C ASN A 103 12.22 1.85 12.60
N HIS A 104 12.78 3.05 12.74
CA HIS A 104 14.22 3.28 12.56
C HIS A 104 15.06 2.95 13.81
N ASP A 105 14.46 2.40 14.83
CA ASP A 105 15.10 1.94 16.05
C ASP A 105 15.68 0.51 15.93
N LYS A 106 16.23 0.00 17.04
CA LYS A 106 16.82 -1.33 17.12
C LYS A 106 15.76 -2.43 16.91
N GLN A 107 14.57 -2.25 17.49
CA GLN A 107 13.48 -3.23 17.38
C GLN A 107 12.98 -3.35 15.96
N GLY A 108 12.69 -2.22 15.29
CA GLY A 108 12.30 -2.23 13.88
C GLY A 108 13.38 -2.83 12.96
N GLY A 109 14.67 -2.79 13.36
CA GLY A 109 15.75 -3.51 12.69
C GLY A 109 15.64 -5.02 12.79
N VAL A 110 15.27 -5.52 13.95
CA VAL A 110 15.05 -6.97 14.18
C VAL A 110 13.84 -7.46 13.40
N GLU A 111 12.74 -6.72 13.47
CA GLU A 111 11.49 -7.02 12.75
C GLU A 111 11.70 -7.05 11.22
N ALA A 112 12.36 -6.03 10.69
CA ALA A 112 12.70 -5.96 9.27
C ALA A 112 13.51 -7.18 8.83
N ARG A 113 14.53 -7.56 9.61
CA ARG A 113 15.39 -8.71 9.28
C ARG A 113 14.58 -10.00 9.18
N LYS A 114 13.69 -10.28 10.14
CA LYS A 114 12.83 -11.48 10.12
C LYS A 114 12.03 -11.60 8.83
N VAL A 115 11.44 -10.51 8.36
CA VAL A 115 10.60 -10.51 7.16
C VAL A 115 11.46 -10.53 5.89
N LEU A 116 12.53 -9.75 5.83
CA LEU A 116 13.42 -9.70 4.66
C LEU A 116 14.16 -11.02 4.45
N ASP A 117 14.62 -11.67 5.52
CA ASP A 117 15.25 -13.00 5.44
C ASP A 117 14.26 -14.03 4.88
N ARG A 118 13.00 -14.02 5.37
CA ARG A 118 11.95 -14.91 4.83
C ARG A 118 11.66 -14.63 3.36
N MET A 119 11.63 -13.38 2.94
CA MET A 119 11.47 -13.02 1.52
C MET A 119 12.66 -13.50 0.67
N GLY A 120 13.87 -13.48 1.23
CA GLY A 120 15.09 -13.97 0.57
C GLY A 120 15.18 -15.49 0.45
N MET A 121 14.34 -16.26 1.19
CA MET A 121 14.26 -17.71 1.07
C MET A 121 13.55 -18.17 -0.21
N ARG A 122 12.91 -17.29 -0.95
CA ARG A 122 12.30 -17.61 -2.25
C ARG A 122 13.37 -18.15 -3.20
N LYS A 123 13.08 -19.30 -3.84
CA LYS A 123 13.98 -19.86 -4.85
C LYS A 123 14.17 -18.85 -5.98
N LYS A 124 15.37 -18.80 -6.53
CA LYS A 124 15.72 -17.90 -7.64
C LYS A 124 14.82 -18.10 -8.87
N GLU A 125 14.37 -19.34 -9.07
CA GLU A 125 13.45 -19.77 -10.14
C GLU A 125 12.05 -19.15 -9.99
N ASP A 126 11.63 -18.91 -8.73
CA ASP A 126 10.32 -18.36 -8.39
C ASP A 126 10.38 -16.84 -8.13
N SER A 127 11.53 -16.19 -8.35
CA SER A 127 11.70 -14.76 -8.13
C SER A 127 11.05 -13.99 -9.27
N ASP A 128 10.23 -13.00 -8.90
CA ASP A 128 9.68 -12.05 -9.87
C ASP A 128 10.81 -11.21 -10.48
N LYS A 129 10.60 -10.72 -11.70
CA LYS A 129 11.50 -9.73 -12.28
C LYS A 129 11.51 -8.48 -11.41
N GLU A 130 12.69 -7.92 -11.18
CA GLU A 130 12.79 -6.65 -10.50
C GLU A 130 12.03 -5.56 -11.26
N MET A 131 11.38 -4.68 -10.51
CA MET A 131 10.71 -3.53 -11.10
C MET A 131 11.73 -2.64 -11.82
N ASN A 132 11.49 -2.35 -13.09
CA ASN A 132 12.36 -1.47 -13.84
C ASN A 132 12.27 -0.02 -13.33
N VAL A 133 13.37 0.71 -13.43
CA VAL A 133 13.46 2.10 -12.94
C VAL A 133 12.39 3.02 -13.53
N PRO A 134 12.09 3.00 -14.85
CA PRO A 134 11.00 3.80 -15.41
C PRO A 134 9.63 3.51 -14.79
N GLY A 135 9.29 2.25 -14.58
CA GLY A 135 8.03 1.84 -13.93
C GLY A 135 7.95 2.34 -12.50
N PHE A 136 9.03 2.20 -11.73
CA PHE A 136 9.12 2.72 -10.37
C PHE A 136 8.91 4.23 -10.29
N LEU A 137 9.60 4.99 -11.15
CA LEU A 137 9.45 6.44 -11.21
C LEU A 137 8.04 6.87 -11.64
N THR A 138 7.41 6.11 -12.53
CA THR A 138 6.02 6.35 -12.95
C THR A 138 5.06 6.18 -11.77
N GLN A 139 5.21 5.12 -10.98
CA GLN A 139 4.41 4.91 -9.76
C GLN A 139 4.62 6.03 -8.72
N LEU A 140 5.87 6.43 -8.48
CA LEU A 140 6.14 7.55 -7.56
C LEU A 140 5.54 8.87 -8.02
N LYS A 141 5.52 9.15 -9.33
CA LYS A 141 4.83 10.32 -9.89
C LYS A 141 3.31 10.23 -9.68
N ALA A 142 2.72 9.05 -9.87
CA ALA A 142 1.29 8.83 -9.64
C ALA A 142 0.91 9.07 -8.17
N ILE A 143 1.70 8.54 -7.22
CA ILE A 143 1.52 8.78 -5.77
C ILE A 143 1.61 10.28 -5.45
N LYS A 144 2.62 10.98 -5.97
CA LYS A 144 2.80 12.42 -5.74
C LYS A 144 1.62 13.23 -6.28
N ARG A 145 1.10 12.86 -7.44
CA ARG A 145 -0.09 13.50 -8.04
C ARG A 145 -1.31 13.28 -7.17
N TRP A 146 -1.56 12.02 -6.74
CA TRP A 146 -2.61 11.65 -5.81
C TRP A 146 -2.58 12.47 -4.51
N GLY A 147 -1.39 12.66 -3.93
CA GLY A 147 -1.22 13.44 -2.71
C GLY A 147 -1.42 14.95 -2.88
N LYS A 148 -1.32 15.47 -4.11
CA LYS A 148 -1.55 16.88 -4.43
C LYS A 148 -2.97 17.21 -4.88
N ASP A 149 -3.77 16.20 -5.17
CA ASP A 149 -5.15 16.38 -5.59
C ASP A 149 -6.01 16.95 -4.46
N ALA A 150 -7.19 17.46 -4.81
CA ALA A 150 -8.16 17.92 -3.82
C ALA A 150 -8.56 16.77 -2.87
N GLN A 151 -8.74 17.10 -1.60
CA GLN A 151 -9.11 16.16 -0.56
C GLN A 151 -10.45 15.50 -0.85
N ASP A 152 -10.54 14.19 -0.60
CA ASP A 152 -11.72 13.39 -0.88
C ASP A 152 -12.64 13.27 0.35
N SER A 153 -13.95 13.17 0.09
CA SER A 153 -14.92 12.91 1.14
C SER A 153 -14.97 11.45 1.57
N LEU A 154 -14.56 10.52 0.71
CA LEU A 154 -14.64 9.06 0.87
C LEU A 154 -16.06 8.50 1.08
N ALA A 155 -17.11 9.32 1.00
CA ALA A 155 -18.50 8.90 1.21
C ALA A 155 -19.00 7.86 0.19
N PHE A 156 -18.27 7.69 -0.94
CA PHE A 156 -18.58 6.66 -1.94
C PHE A 156 -18.16 5.25 -1.48
N ILE A 157 -17.33 5.11 -0.45
CA ILE A 157 -16.91 3.83 0.11
C ILE A 157 -18.00 3.38 1.09
N THR A 158 -18.85 2.46 0.63
CA THR A 158 -19.97 1.91 1.40
C THR A 158 -19.73 0.44 1.80
N GLN A 159 -18.64 -0.16 1.34
CA GLN A 159 -18.27 -1.53 1.64
C GLN A 159 -17.82 -1.66 3.10
N PRO A 160 -18.04 -2.82 3.76
CA PRO A 160 -17.37 -3.12 5.02
C PRO A 160 -15.86 -2.91 4.88
N THR A 161 -15.33 -1.96 5.65
CA THR A 161 -13.94 -1.51 5.49
C THR A 161 -13.15 -1.70 6.78
N LEU A 162 -11.99 -2.35 6.69
CA LEU A 162 -10.97 -2.42 7.73
C LEU A 162 -9.82 -1.49 7.36
N ILE A 163 -9.47 -0.58 8.26
CA ILE A 163 -8.33 0.32 8.13
C ILE A 163 -7.27 -0.10 9.14
N VAL A 164 -6.04 -0.31 8.68
CA VAL A 164 -4.94 -0.81 9.53
C VAL A 164 -3.69 0.02 9.31
N ASN A 165 -3.02 0.41 10.38
CA ASN A 165 -1.70 1.06 10.27
C ASN A 165 -0.86 0.82 11.53
N GLY A 166 0.42 1.20 11.50
CA GLY A 166 1.26 1.36 12.66
C GLY A 166 1.11 2.75 13.28
N ASP A 167 1.33 2.88 14.58
CA ASP A 167 1.31 4.16 15.28
C ASP A 167 2.50 5.08 14.92
N ASN A 168 3.53 4.51 14.31
CA ASN A 168 4.76 5.20 13.91
C ASN A 168 5.08 4.98 12.42
N ASP A 169 4.09 5.14 11.56
CA ASP A 169 4.30 5.08 10.10
C ASP A 169 4.99 6.35 9.60
N LEU A 170 6.29 6.24 9.35
CA LEU A 170 7.12 7.33 8.83
C LEU A 170 6.95 7.57 7.32
N GLN A 171 6.37 6.62 6.59
CA GLN A 171 6.16 6.69 5.16
C GLN A 171 4.83 7.37 4.82
N VAL A 172 3.74 6.84 5.36
CA VAL A 172 2.38 7.39 5.25
C VAL A 172 1.87 7.71 6.66
N PRO A 173 1.74 9.00 7.04
CA PRO A 173 1.38 9.36 8.41
C PRO A 173 0.11 8.66 8.89
N THR A 174 0.14 8.12 10.11
CA THR A 174 -0.99 7.42 10.75
C THR A 174 -2.24 8.31 10.85
N ALA A 175 -2.08 9.63 10.85
CA ALA A 175 -3.17 10.59 10.79
C ALA A 175 -4.13 10.34 9.61
N ASN A 176 -3.62 9.85 8.47
CA ASN A 176 -4.47 9.48 7.33
C ASN A 176 -5.42 8.31 7.64
N SER A 177 -5.00 7.37 8.50
CA SER A 177 -5.86 6.25 8.90
C SER A 177 -7.00 6.71 9.79
N TYR A 178 -6.76 7.65 10.69
CA TYR A 178 -7.81 8.29 11.48
C TYR A 178 -8.78 9.09 10.60
N GLU A 179 -8.25 9.88 9.66
CA GLU A 179 -9.05 10.63 8.71
C GLU A 179 -9.96 9.72 7.86
N MET A 180 -9.41 8.62 7.33
CA MET A 180 -10.22 7.65 6.58
C MET A 180 -11.30 7.01 7.46
N HIS A 181 -11.00 6.71 8.72
CA HIS A 181 -11.98 6.13 9.65
C HIS A 181 -13.12 7.11 9.96
N GLU A 182 -12.84 8.38 10.12
CA GLU A 182 -13.86 9.41 10.32
C GLU A 182 -14.76 9.59 9.09
N LYS A 183 -14.19 9.45 7.87
CA LYS A 183 -14.90 9.69 6.60
C LYS A 183 -15.60 8.45 6.04
N ILE A 184 -15.18 7.23 6.38
CA ILE A 184 -15.77 5.98 5.88
C ILE A 184 -16.71 5.42 6.96
N ALA A 185 -18.00 5.59 6.73
CA ALA A 185 -19.03 5.17 7.68
C ALA A 185 -18.95 3.66 7.96
N GLY A 186 -19.01 3.28 9.24
CA GLY A 186 -18.97 1.87 9.66
C GLY A 186 -17.63 1.15 9.46
N SER A 187 -16.56 1.87 9.13
CA SER A 187 -15.23 1.26 9.06
C SER A 187 -14.74 0.83 10.45
N LYS A 188 -13.87 -0.20 10.48
CA LYS A 188 -13.10 -0.61 11.67
C LYS A 188 -11.68 -0.08 11.54
N LEU A 189 -11.13 0.51 12.60
CA LEU A 189 -9.76 1.00 12.65
C LEU A 189 -8.94 0.17 13.63
N ILE A 190 -7.74 -0.26 13.19
CA ILE A 190 -6.73 -0.91 14.03
C ILE A 190 -5.41 -0.19 13.86
N ILE A 191 -4.87 0.31 14.97
CA ILE A 191 -3.53 0.92 15.02
C ILE A 191 -2.63 0.04 15.88
N TYR A 192 -1.63 -0.57 15.26
CA TYR A 192 -0.68 -1.43 15.94
C TYR A 192 0.41 -0.59 16.65
N PRO A 193 0.67 -0.84 17.94
CA PRO A 193 1.67 -0.08 18.69
C PRO A 193 3.09 -0.42 18.23
N ASN A 194 4.00 0.56 18.31
CA ASN A 194 5.41 0.43 17.92
C ASN A 194 5.62 -0.17 16.51
N ALA A 195 4.68 0.05 15.61
CA ALA A 195 4.72 -0.46 14.24
C ALA A 195 4.89 0.67 13.23
N GLY A 196 5.63 0.37 12.16
CA GLY A 196 5.83 1.27 11.02
C GLY A 196 4.84 1.02 9.89
N HIS A 197 5.23 1.43 8.69
CA HIS A 197 4.45 1.27 7.45
C HIS A 197 4.11 -0.19 7.11
N GLY A 198 4.98 -1.13 7.52
CA GLY A 198 4.78 -2.57 7.36
C GLY A 198 4.04 -3.23 8.53
N SER A 199 3.16 -2.54 9.23
CA SER A 199 2.48 -3.01 10.43
C SER A 199 1.80 -4.37 10.26
N ILE A 200 1.19 -4.64 9.11
CA ILE A 200 0.56 -5.94 8.80
C ILE A 200 1.56 -7.11 8.70
N PHE A 201 2.85 -6.83 8.51
CA PHE A 201 3.92 -7.83 8.54
C PHE A 201 4.51 -7.99 9.95
N GLN A 202 4.55 -6.92 10.74
CA GLN A 202 5.00 -6.94 12.12
C GLN A 202 4.00 -7.67 13.02
N TYR A 203 2.71 -7.49 12.77
CA TYR A 203 1.57 -8.08 13.47
C TYR A 203 0.82 -9.10 12.60
N ALA A 204 1.56 -9.94 11.85
CA ALA A 204 0.96 -10.82 10.85
C ALA A 204 -0.05 -11.82 11.42
N GLU A 205 0.18 -12.34 12.64
CA GLU A 205 -0.73 -13.29 13.29
C GLU A 205 -2.03 -12.62 13.72
N GLU A 206 -1.94 -11.45 14.36
CA GLU A 206 -3.08 -10.66 14.80
C GLU A 206 -3.87 -10.15 13.60
N PHE A 207 -3.17 -9.61 12.60
CA PHE A 207 -3.80 -9.14 11.38
C PHE A 207 -4.54 -10.27 10.64
N SER A 208 -3.95 -11.46 10.56
CA SER A 208 -4.58 -12.61 9.90
C SER A 208 -5.90 -13.03 10.56
N LYS A 209 -6.03 -12.89 11.88
CA LYS A 209 -7.28 -13.17 12.61
C LYS A 209 -8.40 -12.18 12.27
N GLU A 210 -8.05 -10.96 11.88
CA GLU A 210 -9.02 -9.95 11.46
C GLU A 210 -9.57 -10.18 10.05
N LEU A 211 -8.93 -11.07 9.26
CA LEU A 211 -9.35 -11.41 7.90
C LEU A 211 -10.32 -12.60 7.84
N LEU A 212 -10.38 -13.41 8.90
CA LEU A 212 -11.24 -14.59 9.01
C LEU A 212 -12.59 -14.23 9.60
#